data_f3823a072a77c953e717b8e09784a019
#
_entry.id   f3823a072a77c953e717b8e09784a019
#
_cell.length_a   1.000
_cell.length_b   1.000
_cell.length_c   1.000
_cell.angle_alpha   90.00
_cell.angle_beta   90.00
_cell.angle_gamma   90.00
#
_symmetry.space_group_name_H-M   'P 1'
#
loop_
_entity.id
_entity.type
_entity.pdbx_description
1 polymer ?
#
loop_
_entity_poly.entity_id
_entity_poly.type
_entity_poly.pdbx_seq_one_letter_code
_entity_poly.pdbx_strand_id
1 'polypeptide(L)'
;MAHGARRLRSIIGGSAGNFVEWYDWFAYASLSIYFAPAFFPEDNPTIQLMNTAAIFAVGFIMRPVGAWAMGIYGDRHGRKAGLALSVGLMCAGSLLIALAPTYAAAGWAAPVLLVFARMLQGLSVGGEFGASSTYLSEMATAERRGFWSSFQYVTLIGGQLAALGVLIVLQALLDEAALEAWGWRIPFALGAVLALGVFLFRRGLAETRQFAAIDRAATPASSARNLWAGHRRATLMIVAMTIGGTLAFYAYTTYLQKFLVNSAGFSRPQATAITAAALAVFMLQQPFWGWLSDRIGRKPQMIFFGVTGAVTTVPIFHALADAGDPVTAFWLALIPLTLMSAYTSVGPITKAELYPAHIRTLGVALPYALANTAFGGTAEYVALWLKNAGVEEAFYWYVSAGIAIALIAFVALPDTRRISQISDD
;
A
#
# COMPACT_ATOMS: atom_id res chain seq x y z
N MET A 1 15.35 -8.01 -30.98
CA MET A 1 13.91 -7.71 -30.78
C MET A 1 13.19 -8.74 -29.91
N ALA A 2 13.44 -10.04 -30.00
CA ALA A 2 12.77 -11.09 -29.18
C ALA A 2 13.05 -10.98 -27.67
N HIS A 3 14.24 -10.55 -27.22
CA HIS A 3 14.58 -10.35 -25.81
C HIS A 3 13.83 -9.18 -25.17
N GLY A 4 13.66 -8.06 -25.89
CA GLY A 4 12.90 -6.90 -25.41
C GLY A 4 11.42 -7.19 -25.22
N ALA A 5 10.81 -7.93 -26.17
CA ALA A 5 9.40 -8.30 -26.09
C ALA A 5 9.10 -9.29 -24.94
N ARG A 6 10.02 -10.24 -24.66
CA ARG A 6 9.91 -11.14 -23.48
C ARG A 6 10.03 -10.38 -22.16
N ARG A 7 10.97 -9.44 -22.08
CA ARG A 7 11.19 -8.60 -20.89
C ARG A 7 9.96 -7.73 -20.61
N LEU A 8 9.40 -7.11 -21.64
CA LEU A 8 8.17 -6.30 -21.53
C LEU A 8 6.97 -7.16 -21.07
N ARG A 9 6.78 -8.35 -21.63
CA ARG A 9 5.72 -9.30 -21.20
C ARG A 9 5.86 -9.70 -19.73
N SER A 10 7.08 -9.96 -19.26
CA SER A 10 7.34 -10.32 -17.87
C SER A 10 7.07 -9.16 -16.92
N ILE A 11 7.45 -7.94 -17.29
CA ILE A 11 7.17 -6.71 -16.52
C ILE A 11 5.66 -6.46 -16.45
N ILE A 12 4.96 -6.53 -17.58
CA ILE A 12 3.49 -6.34 -17.62
C ILE A 12 2.77 -7.43 -16.79
N GLY A 13 3.19 -8.69 -16.92
CA GLY A 13 2.56 -9.79 -16.16
C GLY A 13 2.77 -9.71 -14.63
N GLY A 14 3.94 -9.28 -14.20
CA GLY A 14 4.21 -8.98 -12.78
C GLY A 14 3.43 -7.76 -12.29
N SER A 15 3.43 -6.69 -13.08
CA SER A 15 2.75 -5.42 -12.76
C SER A 15 1.22 -5.55 -12.75
N ALA A 16 0.63 -6.38 -13.62
CA ALA A 16 -0.82 -6.60 -13.66
C ALA A 16 -1.34 -7.25 -12.36
N GLY A 17 -0.59 -8.22 -11.82
CA GLY A 17 -0.93 -8.83 -10.53
C GLY A 17 -0.88 -7.82 -9.39
N ASN A 18 0.22 -7.06 -9.30
CA ASN A 18 0.39 -6.01 -8.31
C ASN A 18 -0.72 -4.94 -8.42
N PHE A 19 -1.06 -4.51 -9.64
CA PHE A 19 -2.14 -3.54 -9.86
C PHE A 19 -3.50 -4.04 -9.36
N VAL A 20 -3.88 -5.29 -9.69
CA VAL A 20 -5.17 -5.89 -9.26
C VAL A 20 -5.20 -6.06 -7.75
N GLU A 21 -4.09 -6.45 -7.14
CA GLU A 21 -3.96 -6.61 -5.71
C GLU A 21 -4.15 -5.28 -4.96
N TRP A 22 -3.55 -4.20 -5.45
CA TRP A 22 -3.73 -2.87 -4.86
C TRP A 22 -5.10 -2.27 -5.16
N TYR A 23 -5.68 -2.54 -6.34
CA TYR A 23 -7.07 -2.20 -6.63
C TYR A 23 -8.00 -2.77 -5.56
N ASP A 24 -7.92 -4.07 -5.34
CA ASP A 24 -8.81 -4.77 -4.41
C ASP A 24 -8.58 -4.34 -2.96
N TRP A 25 -7.31 -4.12 -2.60
CA TRP A 25 -6.94 -3.61 -1.29
C TRP A 25 -7.56 -2.24 -1.00
N PHE A 26 -7.48 -1.30 -1.95
CA PHE A 26 -8.00 0.05 -1.77
C PHE A 26 -9.50 0.19 -2.06
N ALA A 27 -10.11 -0.72 -2.80
CA ALA A 27 -11.55 -0.77 -2.96
C ALA A 27 -12.27 -0.83 -1.61
N TYR A 28 -11.77 -1.65 -0.67
CA TYR A 28 -12.31 -1.70 0.69
C TYR A 28 -12.24 -0.33 1.39
N ALA A 29 -11.10 0.32 1.38
CA ALA A 29 -10.92 1.61 2.05
C ALA A 29 -11.79 2.71 1.44
N SER A 30 -11.84 2.79 0.10
CA SER A 30 -12.58 3.84 -0.62
C SER A 30 -14.10 3.69 -0.53
N LEU A 31 -14.60 2.44 -0.46
CA LEU A 31 -16.03 2.18 -0.38
C LEU A 31 -16.57 2.07 1.04
N SER A 32 -15.71 2.07 2.06
CA SER A 32 -16.14 1.95 3.45
C SER A 32 -17.14 3.03 3.88
N ILE A 33 -17.09 4.23 3.29
CA ILE A 33 -18.07 5.31 3.51
C ILE A 33 -19.50 4.97 3.05
N TYR A 34 -19.65 3.93 2.23
CA TYR A 34 -20.95 3.45 1.75
C TYR A 34 -21.39 2.14 2.41
N PHE A 35 -20.47 1.20 2.63
CA PHE A 35 -20.86 -0.10 3.18
C PHE A 35 -20.80 -0.19 4.71
N ALA A 36 -20.11 0.75 5.40
CA ALA A 36 -20.00 0.71 6.85
C ALA A 36 -21.36 0.56 7.57
N PRO A 37 -22.43 1.30 7.19
CA PRO A 37 -23.74 1.15 7.80
C PRO A 37 -24.35 -0.24 7.59
N ALA A 38 -24.04 -0.92 6.49
CA ALA A 38 -24.58 -2.25 6.20
C ALA A 38 -24.03 -3.35 7.12
N PHE A 39 -22.85 -3.15 7.72
CA PHE A 39 -22.18 -4.10 8.62
C PHE A 39 -22.23 -3.68 10.09
N PHE A 40 -22.34 -2.39 10.38
CA PHE A 40 -22.30 -1.81 11.72
C PHE A 40 -23.48 -0.87 11.91
N PRO A 41 -24.58 -1.34 12.53
CA PRO A 41 -25.81 -0.58 12.72
C PRO A 41 -25.70 0.37 13.92
N GLU A 42 -24.69 1.22 13.94
CA GLU A 42 -24.46 2.25 14.96
C GLU A 42 -25.04 3.58 14.48
N ASP A 43 -25.55 4.41 15.42
CA ASP A 43 -26.08 5.73 15.08
C ASP A 43 -24.99 6.76 14.72
N ASN A 44 -23.74 6.50 15.15
CA ASN A 44 -22.60 7.38 14.92
C ASN A 44 -21.78 6.93 13.69
N PRO A 45 -21.79 7.71 12.57
CA PRO A 45 -21.02 7.37 11.38
C PRO A 45 -19.51 7.22 11.61
N THR A 46 -18.94 7.97 12.55
CA THR A 46 -17.52 7.85 12.89
C THR A 46 -17.21 6.49 13.52
N ILE A 47 -18.10 5.97 14.38
CA ILE A 47 -17.95 4.63 14.97
C ILE A 47 -18.09 3.54 13.89
N GLN A 48 -19.02 3.68 12.96
CA GLN A 48 -19.16 2.75 11.82
C GLN A 48 -17.86 2.68 11.00
N LEU A 49 -17.28 3.82 10.65
CA LEU A 49 -16.02 3.90 9.93
C LEU A 49 -14.84 3.39 10.76
N MET A 50 -14.82 3.65 12.06
CA MET A 50 -13.80 3.13 12.97
C MET A 50 -13.81 1.60 13.02
N ASN A 51 -14.99 0.98 13.06
CA ASN A 51 -15.14 -0.48 13.01
C ASN A 51 -14.66 -1.07 11.67
N THR A 52 -14.97 -0.42 10.54
CA THR A 52 -14.46 -0.84 9.23
C THR A 52 -12.94 -0.67 9.13
N ALA A 53 -12.39 0.39 9.72
CA ALA A 53 -10.94 0.61 9.78
C ALA A 53 -10.24 -0.41 10.69
N ALA A 54 -10.86 -0.86 11.76
CA ALA A 54 -10.33 -1.95 12.59
C ALA A 54 -10.23 -3.26 11.78
N ILE A 55 -11.24 -3.59 10.99
CA ILE A 55 -11.19 -4.75 10.09
C ILE A 55 -10.13 -4.56 8.98
N PHE A 56 -9.97 -3.34 8.47
CA PHE A 56 -8.87 -3.02 7.54
C PHE A 56 -7.51 -3.30 8.16
N ALA A 57 -7.30 -2.92 9.43
CA ALA A 57 -6.08 -3.19 10.19
C ALA A 57 -5.81 -4.70 10.37
N VAL A 58 -6.84 -5.54 10.54
CA VAL A 58 -6.69 -7.01 10.59
C VAL A 58 -6.03 -7.54 9.32
N GLY A 59 -6.41 -7.02 8.14
CA GLY A 59 -5.76 -7.37 6.89
C GLY A 59 -4.26 -7.08 6.89
N PHE A 60 -3.81 -5.99 7.54
CA PHE A 60 -2.38 -5.69 7.69
C PHE A 60 -1.66 -6.66 8.63
N ILE A 61 -2.29 -7.09 9.72
CA ILE A 61 -1.70 -8.07 10.64
C ILE A 61 -1.41 -9.38 9.92
N MET A 62 -2.21 -9.73 8.92
CA MET A 62 -1.99 -10.93 8.12
C MET A 62 -0.87 -10.82 7.09
N ARG A 63 -0.37 -9.62 6.77
CA ARG A 63 0.73 -9.44 5.78
C ARG A 63 2.05 -10.11 6.20
N PRO A 64 2.61 -9.93 7.40
CA PRO A 64 3.80 -10.67 7.83
C PRO A 64 3.60 -12.19 7.83
N VAL A 65 2.39 -12.65 8.21
CA VAL A 65 2.03 -14.07 8.18
C VAL A 65 1.98 -14.58 6.74
N GLY A 66 1.36 -13.81 5.84
CA GLY A 66 1.30 -14.11 4.41
C GLY A 66 2.68 -14.17 3.78
N ALA A 67 3.54 -13.18 4.05
CA ALA A 67 4.93 -13.14 3.57
C ALA A 67 5.72 -14.41 3.96
N TRP A 68 5.56 -14.84 5.21
CA TRP A 68 6.19 -16.04 5.72
C TRP A 68 5.60 -17.33 5.09
N ALA A 69 4.29 -17.49 5.12
CA ALA A 69 3.60 -18.67 4.61
C ALA A 69 3.78 -18.84 3.09
N MET A 70 3.60 -17.76 2.30
CA MET A 70 3.79 -17.78 0.85
C MET A 70 5.26 -17.95 0.46
N GLY A 71 6.19 -17.41 1.24
CA GLY A 71 7.62 -17.64 1.07
C GLY A 71 7.96 -19.13 1.17
N ILE A 72 7.56 -19.80 2.25
CA ILE A 72 7.78 -21.24 2.45
C ILE A 72 7.07 -22.06 1.36
N TYR A 73 5.83 -21.72 1.03
CA TYR A 73 5.07 -22.44 0.01
C TYR A 73 5.71 -22.32 -1.37
N GLY A 74 6.13 -21.10 -1.75
CA GLY A 74 6.83 -20.85 -3.03
C GLY A 74 8.21 -21.50 -3.11
N ASP A 75 8.93 -21.61 -1.99
CA ASP A 75 10.24 -22.28 -1.93
C ASP A 75 10.10 -23.82 -2.03
N ARG A 76 8.98 -24.38 -1.57
CA ARG A 76 8.70 -25.82 -1.63
C ARG A 76 8.04 -26.29 -2.94
N HIS A 77 7.10 -25.51 -3.48
CA HIS A 77 6.24 -25.93 -4.57
C HIS A 77 6.49 -25.19 -5.89
N GLY A 78 7.39 -24.18 -5.86
CA GLY A 78 7.72 -23.34 -7.01
C GLY A 78 7.13 -21.93 -6.93
N ARG A 79 7.79 -20.99 -7.58
CA ARG A 79 7.39 -19.56 -7.58
C ARG A 79 6.01 -19.38 -8.21
N LYS A 80 5.72 -20.11 -9.30
CA LYS A 80 4.41 -20.14 -9.96
C LYS A 80 3.28 -20.58 -9.02
N ALA A 81 3.51 -21.61 -8.21
CA ALA A 81 2.52 -22.13 -7.27
C ALA A 81 2.21 -21.12 -6.16
N GLY A 82 3.25 -20.46 -5.61
CA GLY A 82 3.09 -19.40 -4.63
C GLY A 82 2.29 -18.22 -5.16
N LEU A 83 2.62 -17.74 -6.36
CA LEU A 83 1.90 -16.65 -7.03
C LEU A 83 0.45 -17.00 -7.36
N ALA A 84 0.17 -18.25 -7.77
CA ALA A 84 -1.19 -18.70 -8.05
C ALA A 84 -2.04 -18.79 -6.77
N LEU A 85 -1.45 -19.29 -5.68
CA LEU A 85 -2.13 -19.36 -4.39
C LEU A 85 -2.46 -17.95 -3.85
N SER A 86 -1.51 -17.00 -3.94
CA SER A 86 -1.71 -15.61 -3.53
C SER A 86 -2.93 -15.01 -4.22
N VAL A 87 -2.94 -14.99 -5.55
CA VAL A 87 -4.06 -14.44 -6.33
C VAL A 87 -5.38 -15.21 -6.08
N GLY A 88 -5.30 -16.53 -5.84
CA GLY A 88 -6.47 -17.33 -5.45
C GLY A 88 -7.08 -16.87 -4.13
N LEU A 89 -6.25 -16.57 -3.12
CA LEU A 89 -6.71 -16.04 -1.84
C LEU A 89 -7.32 -14.64 -1.99
N MET A 90 -6.72 -13.78 -2.83
CA MET A 90 -7.28 -12.46 -3.15
C MET A 90 -8.66 -12.60 -3.79
N CYS A 91 -8.79 -13.42 -4.82
CA CYS A 91 -10.05 -13.68 -5.50
C CYS A 91 -11.13 -14.17 -4.52
N ALA A 92 -10.80 -15.14 -3.65
CA ALA A 92 -11.73 -15.67 -2.65
C ALA A 92 -12.15 -14.58 -1.64
N GLY A 93 -11.22 -13.75 -1.15
CA GLY A 93 -11.50 -12.64 -0.24
C GLY A 93 -12.45 -11.61 -0.85
N SER A 94 -12.19 -11.19 -2.09
CA SER A 94 -13.03 -10.21 -2.80
C SER A 94 -14.41 -10.75 -3.10
N LEU A 95 -14.50 -12.00 -3.53
CA LEU A 95 -15.79 -12.67 -3.76
C LEU A 95 -16.60 -12.79 -2.47
N LEU A 96 -15.96 -13.13 -1.35
CA LEU A 96 -16.63 -13.18 -0.04
C LEU A 96 -17.19 -11.81 0.36
N ILE A 97 -16.46 -10.72 0.14
CA ILE A 97 -16.98 -9.38 0.43
C ILE A 97 -18.16 -9.05 -0.50
N ALA A 98 -18.02 -9.30 -1.81
CA ALA A 98 -19.08 -9.03 -2.78
C ALA A 98 -20.40 -9.75 -2.44
N LEU A 99 -20.32 -10.96 -1.91
CA LEU A 99 -21.46 -11.81 -1.55
C LEU A 99 -21.86 -11.71 -0.08
N ALA A 100 -21.16 -10.92 0.73
CA ALA A 100 -21.39 -10.83 2.16
C ALA A 100 -22.81 -10.35 2.47
N PRO A 101 -23.54 -11.02 3.39
CA PRO A 101 -24.81 -10.53 3.88
C PRO A 101 -24.62 -9.26 4.72
N THR A 102 -25.66 -8.44 4.83
CA THR A 102 -25.66 -7.29 5.73
C THR A 102 -25.88 -7.74 7.18
N TYR A 103 -25.60 -6.86 8.14
CA TYR A 103 -25.90 -7.11 9.56
C TYR A 103 -27.40 -7.40 9.77
N ALA A 104 -28.28 -6.69 9.07
CA ALA A 104 -29.73 -6.90 9.15
C ALA A 104 -30.14 -8.33 8.73
N ALA A 105 -29.41 -8.97 7.81
CA ALA A 105 -29.72 -10.32 7.32
C ALA A 105 -29.05 -11.42 8.15
N ALA A 106 -27.84 -11.21 8.68
CA ALA A 106 -27.04 -12.27 9.30
C ALA A 106 -26.48 -11.91 10.69
N GLY A 107 -26.83 -10.74 11.24
CA GLY A 107 -26.31 -10.30 12.55
C GLY A 107 -24.76 -10.27 12.57
N TRP A 108 -24.18 -10.74 13.66
CA TRP A 108 -22.74 -10.78 13.87
C TRP A 108 -21.95 -11.63 12.86
N ALA A 109 -22.60 -12.54 12.13
CA ALA A 109 -21.93 -13.31 11.09
C ALA A 109 -21.44 -12.43 9.94
N ALA A 110 -22.11 -11.30 9.65
CA ALA A 110 -21.72 -10.37 8.59
C ALA A 110 -20.32 -9.72 8.84
N PRO A 111 -20.06 -9.02 9.96
CA PRO A 111 -18.73 -8.48 10.24
C PRO A 111 -17.67 -9.58 10.43
N VAL A 112 -17.98 -10.75 10.98
CA VAL A 112 -17.04 -11.88 11.08
C VAL A 112 -16.61 -12.36 9.70
N LEU A 113 -17.54 -12.47 8.74
CA LEU A 113 -17.22 -12.84 7.37
C LEU A 113 -16.33 -11.77 6.70
N LEU A 114 -16.59 -10.49 6.98
CA LEU A 114 -15.77 -9.39 6.49
C LEU A 114 -14.33 -9.46 7.04
N VAL A 115 -14.17 -9.76 8.34
CA VAL A 115 -12.84 -10.02 8.96
C VAL A 115 -12.13 -11.16 8.25
N PHE A 116 -12.81 -12.30 8.06
CA PHE A 116 -12.22 -13.48 7.41
C PHE A 116 -11.78 -13.18 5.97
N ALA A 117 -12.62 -12.48 5.20
CA ALA A 117 -12.28 -12.05 3.85
C ALA A 117 -11.02 -11.15 3.84
N ARG A 118 -10.91 -10.19 4.78
CA ARG A 118 -9.74 -9.33 4.93
C ARG A 118 -8.49 -10.09 5.36
N MET A 119 -8.63 -11.15 6.17
CA MET A 119 -7.51 -12.04 6.49
C MET A 119 -6.96 -12.73 5.23
N LEU A 120 -7.83 -13.25 4.35
CA LEU A 120 -7.43 -13.88 3.09
C LEU A 120 -6.70 -12.87 2.18
N GLN A 121 -7.24 -11.65 2.04
CA GLN A 121 -6.62 -10.59 1.25
C GLN A 121 -5.27 -10.17 1.85
N GLY A 122 -5.15 -10.05 3.16
CA GLY A 122 -3.90 -9.71 3.84
C GLY A 122 -2.81 -10.79 3.68
N LEU A 123 -3.18 -12.07 3.73
CA LEU A 123 -2.28 -13.19 3.43
C LEU A 123 -1.73 -13.10 1.99
N SER A 124 -2.58 -12.74 1.03
CA SER A 124 -2.21 -12.55 -0.38
C SER A 124 -1.14 -11.46 -0.55
N VAL A 125 -1.43 -10.24 -0.07
CA VAL A 125 -0.56 -9.05 -0.25
C VAL A 125 0.80 -9.19 0.44
N GLY A 126 0.90 -10.03 1.49
CA GLY A 126 2.10 -10.13 2.33
C GLY A 126 3.38 -10.51 1.59
N GLY A 127 3.30 -11.36 0.57
CA GLY A 127 4.48 -11.85 -0.15
C GLY A 127 4.95 -10.97 -1.31
N GLU A 128 4.08 -10.15 -1.89
CA GLU A 128 4.32 -9.54 -3.20
C GLU A 128 5.15 -8.25 -3.15
N PHE A 129 5.00 -7.41 -2.10
CA PHE A 129 5.72 -6.13 -2.03
C PHE A 129 7.25 -6.27 -2.05
N GLY A 130 7.79 -7.20 -1.26
CA GLY A 130 9.24 -7.41 -1.20
C GLY A 130 9.81 -7.96 -2.51
N ALA A 131 9.11 -8.90 -3.14
CA ALA A 131 9.51 -9.48 -4.42
C ALA A 131 9.50 -8.43 -5.54
N SER A 132 8.45 -7.63 -5.64
CA SER A 132 8.27 -6.59 -6.64
C SER A 132 9.31 -5.47 -6.50
N SER A 133 9.52 -4.96 -5.27
CA SER A 133 10.53 -3.93 -4.99
C SER A 133 11.95 -4.39 -5.32
N THR A 134 12.29 -5.63 -4.96
CA THR A 134 13.60 -6.23 -5.26
C THR A 134 13.77 -6.41 -6.76
N TYR A 135 12.77 -6.95 -7.44
CA TYR A 135 12.82 -7.17 -8.89
C TYR A 135 13.06 -5.87 -9.67
N LEU A 136 12.27 -4.82 -9.40
CA LEU A 136 12.43 -3.52 -10.09
C LEU A 136 13.81 -2.91 -9.83
N SER A 137 14.33 -3.07 -8.62
CA SER A 137 15.64 -2.54 -8.23
C SER A 137 16.82 -3.29 -8.90
N GLU A 138 16.71 -4.61 -9.03
CA GLU A 138 17.75 -5.46 -9.64
C GLU A 138 17.74 -5.41 -11.18
N MET A 139 16.58 -5.16 -11.80
CA MET A 139 16.44 -5.06 -13.25
C MET A 139 16.88 -3.70 -13.82
N ALA A 140 17.08 -2.70 -12.96
CA ALA A 140 17.50 -1.36 -13.36
C ALA A 140 19.02 -1.26 -13.46
N THR A 141 19.53 -0.45 -14.42
CA THR A 141 20.94 -0.06 -14.46
C THR A 141 21.27 0.88 -13.28
N ALA A 142 22.54 0.87 -12.82
CA ALA A 142 22.99 1.67 -11.68
C ALA A 142 22.58 3.15 -11.77
N GLU A 143 22.65 3.73 -12.98
CA GLU A 143 22.38 5.14 -13.25
C GLU A 143 20.90 5.52 -13.16
N ARG A 144 19.97 4.52 -13.25
CA ARG A 144 18.52 4.76 -13.34
C ARG A 144 17.70 3.91 -12.34
N ARG A 145 18.33 3.42 -11.28
CA ARG A 145 17.66 2.59 -10.27
C ARG A 145 16.52 3.32 -9.57
N GLY A 146 16.71 4.59 -9.24
CA GLY A 146 15.67 5.42 -8.64
C GLY A 146 14.47 5.61 -9.54
N PHE A 147 14.72 5.95 -10.82
CA PHE A 147 13.65 6.08 -11.81
C PHE A 147 12.82 4.80 -11.95
N TRP A 148 13.46 3.64 -12.16
CA TRP A 148 12.73 2.39 -12.34
C TRP A 148 12.06 1.90 -11.05
N SER A 149 12.68 2.09 -9.90
CA SER A 149 12.10 1.71 -8.61
C SER A 149 10.87 2.52 -8.26
N SER A 150 10.75 3.76 -8.74
CA SER A 150 9.58 4.61 -8.50
C SER A 150 8.28 4.04 -9.08
N PHE A 151 8.37 3.19 -10.11
CA PHE A 151 7.22 2.52 -10.71
C PHE A 151 6.51 1.55 -9.75
N GLN A 152 7.16 1.15 -8.64
CA GLN A 152 6.48 0.44 -7.56
C GLN A 152 5.29 1.25 -7.01
N TYR A 153 5.49 2.55 -6.79
CA TYR A 153 4.40 3.42 -6.33
C TYR A 153 3.46 3.86 -7.45
N VAL A 154 3.94 3.96 -8.69
CA VAL A 154 3.06 4.19 -9.85
C VAL A 154 2.00 3.08 -9.95
N THR A 155 2.40 1.81 -9.87
CA THR A 155 1.46 0.69 -9.94
C THR A 155 0.56 0.58 -8.71
N LEU A 156 1.10 0.86 -7.51
CA LEU A 156 0.36 0.89 -6.27
C LEU A 156 -0.76 1.96 -6.30
N ILE A 157 -0.38 3.20 -6.61
CA ILE A 157 -1.33 4.33 -6.69
C ILE A 157 -2.28 4.13 -7.87
N GLY A 158 -1.81 3.55 -8.97
CA GLY A 158 -2.65 3.19 -10.12
C GLY A 158 -3.79 2.24 -9.74
N GLY A 159 -3.53 1.22 -8.91
CA GLY A 159 -4.55 0.34 -8.34
C GLY A 159 -5.56 1.09 -7.48
N GLN A 160 -5.08 1.99 -6.61
CA GLN A 160 -5.96 2.85 -5.79
C GLN A 160 -6.83 3.78 -6.65
N LEU A 161 -6.24 4.41 -7.68
CA LEU A 161 -6.97 5.25 -8.62
C LEU A 161 -8.03 4.48 -9.42
N ALA A 162 -7.74 3.24 -9.79
CA ALA A 162 -8.72 2.38 -10.45
C ALA A 162 -9.92 2.09 -9.53
N ALA A 163 -9.69 1.83 -8.24
CA ALA A 163 -10.77 1.65 -7.26
C ALA A 163 -11.62 2.92 -7.10
N LEU A 164 -10.98 4.09 -6.99
CA LEU A 164 -11.67 5.39 -6.95
C LEU A 164 -12.38 5.69 -8.27
N GLY A 165 -11.78 5.34 -9.41
CA GLY A 165 -12.39 5.50 -10.74
C GLY A 165 -13.67 4.69 -10.87
N VAL A 166 -13.67 3.44 -10.42
CA VAL A 166 -14.90 2.61 -10.36
C VAL A 166 -15.94 3.27 -9.44
N LEU A 167 -15.53 3.78 -8.28
CA LEU A 167 -16.42 4.48 -7.36
C LEU A 167 -17.03 5.75 -8.01
N ILE A 168 -16.23 6.57 -8.71
CA ILE A 168 -16.71 7.76 -9.43
C ILE A 168 -17.77 7.38 -10.48
N VAL A 169 -17.52 6.31 -11.24
CA VAL A 169 -18.51 5.82 -12.22
C VAL A 169 -19.79 5.37 -11.52
N LEU A 170 -19.69 4.67 -10.40
CA LEU A 170 -20.87 4.23 -9.65
C LEU A 170 -21.62 5.42 -9.04
N GLN A 171 -20.93 6.44 -8.54
CA GLN A 171 -21.55 7.68 -8.05
C GLN A 171 -22.28 8.49 -9.15
N ALA A 172 -21.84 8.34 -10.41
CA ALA A 172 -22.51 8.97 -11.56
C ALA A 172 -23.73 8.17 -12.06
N LEU A 173 -23.76 6.85 -11.83
CA LEU A 173 -24.81 5.95 -12.33
C LEU A 173 -25.86 5.58 -11.30
N LEU A 174 -25.51 5.63 -10.00
CA LEU A 174 -26.35 5.20 -8.89
C LEU A 174 -26.54 6.36 -7.91
N ASP A 175 -27.73 6.47 -7.34
CA ASP A 175 -27.94 7.35 -6.20
C ASP A 175 -27.27 6.80 -4.92
N GLU A 176 -27.23 7.63 -3.90
CA GLU A 176 -26.57 7.29 -2.63
C GLU A 176 -27.22 6.09 -1.95
N ALA A 177 -28.56 6.01 -2.00
CA ALA A 177 -29.33 4.91 -1.43
C ALA A 177 -29.01 3.56 -2.12
N ALA A 178 -28.90 3.55 -3.44
CA ALA A 178 -28.51 2.35 -4.19
C ALA A 178 -27.05 1.97 -3.92
N LEU A 179 -26.14 2.94 -3.77
CA LEU A 179 -24.75 2.69 -3.41
C LEU A 179 -24.65 2.03 -2.02
N GLU A 180 -25.38 2.53 -1.03
CA GLU A 180 -25.40 1.98 0.32
C GLU A 180 -26.11 0.62 0.39
N ALA A 181 -27.17 0.40 -0.40
CA ALA A 181 -27.93 -0.83 -0.37
C ALA A 181 -27.17 -2.03 -1.00
N TRP A 182 -26.58 -1.82 -2.19
CA TRP A 182 -25.97 -2.90 -2.97
C TRP A 182 -24.80 -2.49 -3.85
N GLY A 183 -24.73 -1.22 -4.31
CA GLY A 183 -23.76 -0.76 -5.30
C GLY A 183 -22.31 -0.93 -4.84
N TRP A 184 -22.05 -0.85 -3.55
CA TRP A 184 -20.73 -1.09 -2.96
C TRP A 184 -20.15 -2.49 -3.23
N ARG A 185 -21.00 -3.47 -3.60
CA ARG A 185 -20.56 -4.83 -3.93
C ARG A 185 -19.89 -4.94 -5.30
N ILE A 186 -20.23 -4.05 -6.23
CA ILE A 186 -19.74 -4.10 -7.62
C ILE A 186 -18.22 -4.04 -7.71
N PRO A 187 -17.49 -3.12 -7.03
CA PRO A 187 -16.04 -3.07 -7.09
C PRO A 187 -15.36 -4.36 -6.58
N PHE A 188 -15.92 -5.01 -5.56
CA PHE A 188 -15.38 -6.29 -5.06
C PHE A 188 -15.66 -7.44 -6.03
N ALA A 189 -16.82 -7.48 -6.67
CA ALA A 189 -17.12 -8.45 -7.71
C ALA A 189 -16.18 -8.25 -8.92
N LEU A 190 -15.92 -7.00 -9.32
CA LEU A 190 -14.94 -6.68 -10.36
C LEU A 190 -13.53 -7.11 -9.95
N GLY A 191 -13.12 -6.84 -8.70
CA GLY A 191 -11.85 -7.29 -8.14
C GLY A 191 -11.68 -8.81 -8.21
N ALA A 192 -12.72 -9.57 -7.85
CA ALA A 192 -12.72 -11.02 -7.96
C ALA A 192 -12.57 -11.51 -9.42
N VAL A 193 -13.24 -10.87 -10.37
CA VAL A 193 -13.13 -11.18 -11.81
C VAL A 193 -11.73 -10.87 -12.32
N LEU A 194 -11.17 -9.71 -11.98
CA LEU A 194 -9.82 -9.32 -12.37
C LEU A 194 -8.77 -10.26 -11.76
N ALA A 195 -8.90 -10.62 -10.49
CA ALA A 195 -8.03 -11.59 -9.82
C ALA A 195 -8.12 -12.98 -10.47
N LEU A 196 -9.32 -13.43 -10.83
CA LEU A 196 -9.50 -14.69 -11.57
C LEU A 196 -8.81 -14.63 -12.94
N GLY A 197 -8.92 -13.52 -13.66
CA GLY A 197 -8.22 -13.30 -14.94
C GLY A 197 -6.70 -13.41 -14.78
N VAL A 198 -6.13 -12.76 -13.77
CA VAL A 198 -4.69 -12.86 -13.45
C VAL A 198 -4.31 -14.28 -13.03
N PHE A 199 -5.14 -14.96 -12.24
CA PHE A 199 -4.92 -16.35 -11.83
C PHE A 199 -4.83 -17.29 -13.05
N LEU A 200 -5.78 -17.18 -13.97
CA LEU A 200 -5.81 -17.99 -15.20
C LEU A 200 -4.59 -17.68 -16.08
N PHE A 201 -4.23 -16.41 -16.24
CA PHE A 201 -3.04 -16.00 -16.97
C PHE A 201 -1.75 -16.58 -16.36
N ARG A 202 -1.58 -16.48 -15.04
CA ARG A 202 -0.41 -17.00 -14.31
C ARG A 202 -0.30 -18.54 -14.36
N ARG A 203 -1.41 -19.26 -14.48
CA ARG A 203 -1.40 -20.73 -14.68
C ARG A 203 -0.73 -21.13 -15.96
N GLY A 204 -0.75 -20.30 -17.00
CA GLY A 204 -0.09 -20.51 -18.28
C GLY A 204 1.41 -20.15 -18.32
N LEU A 205 1.96 -19.52 -17.26
CA LEU A 205 3.38 -19.16 -17.22
C LEU A 205 4.25 -20.38 -16.93
N ALA A 206 5.45 -20.41 -17.57
CA ALA A 206 6.48 -21.41 -17.24
C ALA A 206 7.13 -21.05 -15.88
N GLU A 207 7.61 -22.07 -15.16
CA GLU A 207 8.42 -21.87 -13.95
C GLU A 207 9.74 -21.15 -14.30
N THR A 208 10.30 -20.37 -13.37
CA THR A 208 11.51 -19.61 -13.61
C THR A 208 12.74 -20.53 -13.72
N ARG A 209 13.63 -20.26 -14.68
CA ARG A 209 14.90 -21.01 -14.83
C ARG A 209 15.74 -20.96 -13.57
N GLN A 210 15.72 -19.84 -12.84
CA GLN A 210 16.44 -19.67 -11.58
C GLN A 210 15.93 -20.61 -10.50
N PHE A 211 14.61 -20.82 -10.38
CA PHE A 211 14.06 -21.79 -9.43
C PHE A 211 14.45 -23.24 -9.81
N ALA A 212 14.44 -23.56 -11.09
CA ALA A 212 14.84 -24.89 -11.59
C ALA A 212 16.35 -25.16 -11.38
N ALA A 213 17.17 -24.11 -11.30
CA ALA A 213 18.62 -24.21 -11.12
C ALA A 213 19.07 -24.17 -9.65
N ILE A 214 18.16 -23.93 -8.68
CA ILE A 214 18.52 -23.89 -7.25
C ILE A 214 18.84 -25.30 -6.77
N ASP A 215 20.11 -25.53 -6.43
CA ASP A 215 20.50 -26.67 -5.62
C ASP A 215 20.00 -26.45 -4.19
N ARG A 216 18.89 -27.12 -3.85
CA ARG A 216 18.22 -26.99 -2.57
C ARG A 216 19.04 -27.48 -1.38
N ALA A 217 20.04 -28.30 -1.63
CA ALA A 217 20.95 -28.82 -0.61
C ALA A 217 22.06 -27.82 -0.23
N ALA A 218 22.46 -26.97 -1.19
CA ALA A 218 23.59 -26.04 -1.02
C ALA A 218 23.17 -24.60 -0.61
N THR A 219 21.88 -24.21 -0.77
CA THR A 219 21.44 -22.84 -0.53
C THR A 219 20.88 -22.71 0.90
N PRO A 220 21.51 -21.88 1.78
CA PRO A 220 20.97 -21.61 3.12
C PRO A 220 19.57 -21.01 3.03
N ALA A 221 18.62 -21.57 3.77
CA ALA A 221 17.27 -21.02 3.84
C ALA A 221 17.34 -19.60 4.42
N SER A 222 16.74 -18.62 3.74
CA SER A 222 16.56 -17.28 4.28
C SER A 222 15.72 -17.37 5.56
N SER A 223 16.18 -16.74 6.65
CA SER A 223 15.50 -16.80 7.93
C SER A 223 15.49 -15.44 8.63
N ALA A 224 14.42 -15.16 9.37
CA ALA A 224 14.30 -13.95 10.19
C ALA A 224 15.41 -13.85 11.24
N ARG A 225 15.89 -15.00 11.75
CA ARG A 225 17.01 -15.07 12.70
C ARG A 225 18.32 -14.56 12.07
N ASN A 226 18.63 -14.99 10.86
CA ASN A 226 19.84 -14.56 10.15
C ASN A 226 19.77 -13.08 9.77
N LEU A 227 18.58 -12.59 9.39
CA LEU A 227 18.34 -11.17 9.14
C LEU A 227 18.65 -10.34 10.38
N TRP A 228 18.11 -10.73 11.53
CA TRP A 228 18.33 -10.00 12.78
C TRP A 228 19.79 -10.08 13.26
N ALA A 229 20.41 -11.24 13.20
CA ALA A 229 21.79 -11.44 13.67
C ALA A 229 22.81 -10.68 12.80
N GLY A 230 22.67 -10.74 11.47
CA GLY A 230 23.64 -10.16 10.54
C GLY A 230 23.37 -8.72 10.13
N HIS A 231 22.08 -8.26 10.15
CA HIS A 231 21.68 -6.98 9.55
C HIS A 231 20.79 -6.12 10.47
N ARG A 232 20.96 -6.25 11.80
CA ARG A 232 20.13 -5.57 12.80
C ARG A 232 20.00 -4.05 12.57
N ARG A 233 21.12 -3.38 12.26
CA ARG A 233 21.14 -1.94 12.04
C ARG A 233 20.29 -1.55 10.82
N ALA A 234 20.46 -2.23 9.68
CA ALA A 234 19.68 -1.99 8.47
C ALA A 234 18.18 -2.26 8.72
N THR A 235 17.86 -3.36 9.41
CA THR A 235 16.49 -3.72 9.79
C THR A 235 15.81 -2.64 10.64
N LEU A 236 16.48 -2.13 11.69
CA LEU A 236 15.95 -1.07 12.53
C LEU A 236 15.80 0.25 11.76
N MET A 237 16.73 0.58 10.87
CA MET A 237 16.63 1.77 10.01
C MET A 237 15.41 1.68 9.08
N ILE A 238 15.16 0.51 8.46
CA ILE A 238 13.98 0.31 7.61
C ILE A 238 12.69 0.45 8.42
N VAL A 239 12.62 -0.12 9.62
CA VAL A 239 11.45 0.07 10.50
C VAL A 239 11.22 1.55 10.78
N ALA A 240 12.25 2.28 11.25
CA ALA A 240 12.13 3.68 11.61
C ALA A 240 11.71 4.57 10.41
N MET A 241 12.36 4.40 9.24
CA MET A 241 11.98 5.16 8.04
C MET A 241 10.59 4.78 7.52
N THR A 242 10.14 3.56 7.74
CA THR A 242 8.82 3.11 7.32
C THR A 242 7.73 3.69 8.21
N ILE A 243 7.94 3.89 9.51
CA ILE A 243 6.95 4.48 10.44
C ILE A 243 6.39 5.79 9.88
N GLY A 244 7.24 6.79 9.65
CA GLY A 244 6.79 8.09 9.16
C GLY A 244 6.27 8.05 7.73
N GLY A 245 6.93 7.28 6.86
CA GLY A 245 6.50 7.14 5.47
C GLY A 245 5.13 6.50 5.34
N THR A 246 4.83 5.47 6.12
CA THR A 246 3.55 4.77 6.06
C THR A 246 2.42 5.55 6.75
N LEU A 247 2.70 6.23 7.88
CA LEU A 247 1.73 7.11 8.52
C LEU A 247 1.30 8.24 7.56
N ALA A 248 2.27 8.95 6.97
CA ALA A 248 1.98 9.99 5.98
C ALA A 248 1.21 9.43 4.78
N PHE A 249 1.64 8.27 4.26
CA PHE A 249 0.98 7.65 3.12
C PHE A 249 -0.50 7.37 3.41
N TYR A 250 -0.83 6.64 4.48
CA TYR A 250 -2.22 6.29 4.77
C TYR A 250 -3.05 7.48 5.24
N ALA A 251 -2.45 8.48 5.90
CA ALA A 251 -3.13 9.71 6.27
C ALA A 251 -3.57 10.52 5.03
N TYR A 252 -2.68 10.69 4.05
CA TYR A 252 -2.94 11.53 2.88
C TYR A 252 -3.47 10.80 1.64
N THR A 253 -3.54 9.46 1.65
CA THR A 253 -4.09 8.71 0.51
C THR A 253 -5.37 7.97 0.87
N THR A 254 -5.43 7.32 2.02
CA THR A 254 -6.54 6.46 2.43
C THR A 254 -7.53 7.18 3.34
N TYR A 255 -7.02 7.86 4.38
CA TYR A 255 -7.86 8.59 5.32
C TYR A 255 -8.37 9.93 4.75
N LEU A 256 -7.65 10.53 3.81
CA LEU A 256 -8.00 11.85 3.22
C LEU A 256 -9.45 11.94 2.76
N GLN A 257 -9.96 10.95 2.03
CA GLN A 257 -11.35 10.93 1.56
C GLN A 257 -12.35 11.05 2.72
N LYS A 258 -12.11 10.29 3.79
CA LYS A 258 -12.95 10.28 4.99
C LYS A 258 -12.80 11.56 5.79
N PHE A 259 -11.59 12.11 5.86
CA PHE A 259 -11.33 13.41 6.49
C PHE A 259 -12.11 14.53 5.80
N LEU A 260 -12.07 14.56 4.47
CA LEU A 260 -12.82 15.55 3.68
C LEU A 260 -14.33 15.46 3.91
N VAL A 261 -14.89 14.25 4.07
CA VAL A 261 -16.31 14.06 4.38
C VAL A 261 -16.63 14.43 5.82
N ASN A 262 -15.88 13.85 6.78
CA ASN A 262 -16.26 13.88 8.19
C ASN A 262 -15.78 15.13 8.92
N SER A 263 -14.69 15.77 8.45
CA SER A 263 -14.06 16.91 9.16
C SER A 263 -14.16 18.20 8.36
N ALA A 264 -13.98 18.15 7.04
CA ALA A 264 -14.09 19.33 6.18
C ALA A 264 -15.51 19.56 5.59
N GLY A 265 -16.45 18.61 5.77
CA GLY A 265 -17.86 18.78 5.39
C GLY A 265 -18.15 18.66 3.89
N PHE A 266 -17.23 18.14 3.09
CA PHE A 266 -17.49 17.90 1.67
C PHE A 266 -18.45 16.73 1.45
N SER A 267 -19.22 16.77 0.37
CA SER A 267 -20.02 15.62 -0.04
C SER A 267 -19.13 14.43 -0.44
N ARG A 268 -19.65 13.21 -0.30
CA ARG A 268 -18.92 11.97 -0.67
C ARG A 268 -18.38 12.01 -2.11
N PRO A 269 -19.14 12.46 -3.14
CA PRO A 269 -18.61 12.60 -4.49
C PRO A 269 -17.48 13.65 -4.61
N GLN A 270 -17.63 14.80 -3.95
CA GLN A 270 -16.58 15.83 -3.96
C GLN A 270 -15.28 15.31 -3.31
N ALA A 271 -15.36 14.67 -2.14
CA ALA A 271 -14.22 14.09 -1.46
C ALA A 271 -13.54 13.01 -2.32
N THR A 272 -14.32 12.17 -3.01
CA THR A 272 -13.80 11.15 -3.93
C THR A 272 -13.07 11.79 -5.11
N ALA A 273 -13.65 12.81 -5.73
CA ALA A 273 -13.05 13.51 -6.88
C ALA A 273 -11.75 14.24 -6.49
N ILE A 274 -11.76 14.97 -5.36
CA ILE A 274 -10.57 15.65 -4.83
C ILE A 274 -9.45 14.65 -4.57
N THR A 275 -9.75 13.56 -3.88
CA THR A 275 -8.77 12.51 -3.56
C THR A 275 -8.22 11.87 -4.82
N ALA A 276 -9.08 11.50 -5.79
CA ALA A 276 -8.65 10.89 -7.04
C ALA A 276 -7.77 11.84 -7.87
N ALA A 277 -8.15 13.11 -7.99
CA ALA A 277 -7.35 14.11 -8.72
C ALA A 277 -5.97 14.32 -8.07
N ALA A 278 -5.91 14.46 -6.75
CA ALA A 278 -4.65 14.63 -6.02
C ALA A 278 -3.75 13.39 -6.15
N LEU A 279 -4.31 12.18 -6.05
CA LEU A 279 -3.56 10.92 -6.24
C LEU A 279 -3.08 10.73 -7.69
N ALA A 280 -3.83 11.19 -8.69
CA ALA A 280 -3.39 11.13 -10.08
C ALA A 280 -2.12 11.97 -10.28
N VAL A 281 -2.08 13.20 -9.77
CA VAL A 281 -0.87 14.04 -9.80
C VAL A 281 0.25 13.41 -8.98
N PHE A 282 -0.05 12.87 -7.80
CA PHE A 282 0.91 12.15 -6.96
C PHE A 282 1.56 10.95 -7.69
N MET A 283 0.77 10.17 -8.42
CA MET A 283 1.26 9.06 -9.24
C MET A 283 2.21 9.54 -10.34
N LEU A 284 1.83 10.58 -11.07
CA LEU A 284 2.60 11.13 -12.19
C LEU A 284 3.93 11.76 -11.75
N GLN A 285 4.03 12.22 -10.51
CA GLN A 285 5.27 12.79 -9.95
C GLN A 285 6.31 11.73 -9.57
N GLN A 286 5.92 10.47 -9.33
CA GLN A 286 6.84 9.43 -8.84
C GLN A 286 8.08 9.23 -9.73
N PRO A 287 7.96 9.09 -11.07
CA PRO A 287 9.12 8.94 -11.94
C PRO A 287 10.05 10.14 -11.94
N PHE A 288 9.50 11.37 -11.81
CA PHE A 288 10.30 12.59 -11.72
C PHE A 288 11.20 12.59 -10.46
N TRP A 289 10.63 12.31 -9.30
CA TRP A 289 11.38 12.23 -8.05
C TRP A 289 12.38 11.07 -8.05
N GLY A 290 11.99 9.91 -8.64
CA GLY A 290 12.91 8.79 -8.85
C GLY A 290 14.13 9.16 -9.70
N TRP A 291 13.91 9.82 -10.84
CA TRP A 291 14.96 10.33 -11.70
C TRP A 291 15.83 11.40 -11.00
N LEU A 292 15.23 12.30 -10.25
CA LEU A 292 15.98 13.31 -9.48
C LEU A 292 16.91 12.64 -8.48
N SER A 293 16.47 11.56 -7.82
CA SER A 293 17.27 10.80 -6.87
C SER A 293 18.51 10.15 -7.51
N ASP A 294 18.42 9.79 -8.79
CA ASP A 294 19.58 9.25 -9.52
C ASP A 294 20.66 10.31 -9.76
N ARG A 295 20.32 11.60 -9.65
CA ARG A 295 21.27 12.73 -9.77
C ARG A 295 21.81 13.21 -8.43
N ILE A 296 20.92 13.50 -7.47
CA ILE A 296 21.30 14.16 -6.21
C ILE A 296 21.51 13.18 -5.04
N GLY A 297 21.20 11.89 -5.23
CA GLY A 297 21.24 10.88 -4.17
C GLY A 297 19.88 10.64 -3.50
N ARG A 298 19.76 9.55 -2.74
CA ARG A 298 18.52 9.15 -2.04
C ARG A 298 18.31 9.98 -0.76
N LYS A 299 19.41 10.18 -0.02
CA LYS A 299 19.39 10.82 1.30
C LYS A 299 18.86 12.25 1.30
N PRO A 300 19.26 13.17 0.38
CA PRO A 300 18.74 14.55 0.36
C PRO A 300 17.22 14.59 0.21
N GLN A 301 16.64 13.74 -0.65
CA GLN A 301 15.20 13.71 -0.86
C GLN A 301 14.44 13.20 0.36
N MET A 302 14.94 12.16 1.03
CA MET A 302 14.34 11.66 2.26
C MET A 302 14.38 12.70 3.38
N ILE A 303 15.50 13.43 3.54
CA ILE A 303 15.62 14.53 4.51
C ILE A 303 14.64 15.65 4.16
N PHE A 304 14.55 16.02 2.88
CA PHE A 304 13.59 17.03 2.41
C PHE A 304 12.16 16.67 2.83
N PHE A 305 11.70 15.43 2.54
CA PHE A 305 10.39 14.95 3.01
C PHE A 305 10.28 14.97 4.53
N GLY A 306 11.30 14.48 5.25
CA GLY A 306 11.29 14.38 6.70
C GLY A 306 11.14 15.75 7.38
N VAL A 307 11.87 16.77 6.93
CA VAL A 307 11.80 18.12 7.47
C VAL A 307 10.48 18.79 7.10
N THR A 308 10.19 18.87 5.81
CA THR A 308 8.99 19.57 5.32
C THR A 308 7.72 18.88 5.78
N GLY A 309 7.63 17.54 5.70
CA GLY A 309 6.46 16.78 6.12
C GLY A 309 6.19 16.93 7.63
N ALA A 310 7.22 16.84 8.48
CA ALA A 310 7.02 17.00 9.92
C ALA A 310 6.49 18.40 10.29
N VAL A 311 6.99 19.44 9.64
CA VAL A 311 6.59 20.84 9.95
C VAL A 311 5.22 21.17 9.35
N THR A 312 4.90 20.68 8.15
CA THR A 312 3.69 21.10 7.43
C THR A 312 2.46 20.25 7.72
N THR A 313 2.59 19.05 8.30
CA THR A 313 1.46 18.15 8.52
C THR A 313 0.35 18.78 9.36
N VAL A 314 0.68 19.35 10.51
CA VAL A 314 -0.33 19.96 11.41
C VAL A 314 -1.04 21.14 10.73
N PRO A 315 -0.35 22.17 10.22
CA PRO A 315 -1.02 23.29 9.57
C PRO A 315 -1.82 22.89 8.31
N ILE A 316 -1.39 21.87 7.57
CA ILE A 316 -2.15 21.40 6.39
C ILE A 316 -3.46 20.74 6.81
N PHE A 317 -3.48 19.90 7.85
CA PHE A 317 -4.74 19.31 8.32
C PHE A 317 -5.72 20.35 8.84
N HIS A 318 -5.25 21.38 9.56
CA HIS A 318 -6.10 22.51 9.95
C HIS A 318 -6.65 23.25 8.73
N ALA A 319 -5.80 23.60 7.77
CA ALA A 319 -6.23 24.27 6.56
C ALA A 319 -7.21 23.44 5.73
N LEU A 320 -7.03 22.10 5.69
CA LEU A 320 -7.96 21.19 5.02
C LEU A 320 -9.32 21.11 5.72
N ALA A 321 -9.35 21.14 7.08
CA ALA A 321 -10.60 21.16 7.83
C ALA A 321 -11.41 22.44 7.57
N ASP A 322 -10.72 23.57 7.36
CA ASP A 322 -11.31 24.88 7.09
C ASP A 322 -11.51 25.16 5.60
N ALA A 323 -11.21 24.20 4.71
CA ALA A 323 -11.31 24.40 3.27
C ALA A 323 -12.78 24.57 2.83
N GLY A 324 -13.14 25.77 2.39
CA GLY A 324 -14.52 26.11 2.01
C GLY A 324 -14.93 25.67 0.60
N ASP A 325 -13.99 25.25 -0.24
CA ASP A 325 -14.26 24.86 -1.63
C ASP A 325 -13.35 23.71 -2.11
N PRO A 326 -13.80 22.92 -3.12
CA PRO A 326 -13.07 21.76 -3.62
C PRO A 326 -11.71 22.07 -4.26
N VAL A 327 -11.53 23.25 -4.85
CA VAL A 327 -10.27 23.63 -5.51
C VAL A 327 -9.19 23.90 -4.46
N THR A 328 -9.55 24.66 -3.42
CA THR A 328 -8.66 24.88 -2.27
C THR A 328 -8.30 23.57 -1.59
N ALA A 329 -9.29 22.69 -1.33
CA ALA A 329 -9.03 21.37 -0.75
C ALA A 329 -8.11 20.50 -1.61
N PHE A 330 -8.25 20.53 -2.94
CA PHE A 330 -7.36 19.83 -3.86
C PHE A 330 -5.90 20.29 -3.72
N TRP A 331 -5.65 21.61 -3.74
CA TRP A 331 -4.29 22.14 -3.64
C TRP A 331 -3.66 21.85 -2.27
N LEU A 332 -4.45 21.98 -1.19
CA LEU A 332 -4.00 21.63 0.16
C LEU A 332 -3.67 20.14 0.29
N ALA A 333 -4.46 19.25 -0.31
CA ALA A 333 -4.18 17.82 -0.34
C ALA A 333 -2.95 17.48 -1.20
N LEU A 334 -2.72 18.20 -2.29
CA LEU A 334 -1.61 17.96 -3.21
C LEU A 334 -0.26 18.33 -2.60
N ILE A 335 -0.17 19.34 -1.73
CA ILE A 335 1.09 19.76 -1.08
C ILE A 335 1.76 18.58 -0.36
N PRO A 336 1.14 17.93 0.65
CA PRO A 336 1.79 16.84 1.38
C PRO A 336 2.06 15.62 0.49
N LEU A 337 1.24 15.34 -0.51
CA LEU A 337 1.46 14.27 -1.49
C LEU A 337 2.70 14.57 -2.34
N THR A 338 2.91 15.83 -2.75
CA THR A 338 4.12 16.24 -3.49
C THR A 338 5.37 16.11 -2.63
N LEU A 339 5.33 16.56 -1.38
CA LEU A 339 6.44 16.41 -0.43
C LEU A 339 6.76 14.94 -0.18
N MET A 340 5.73 14.11 -0.01
CA MET A 340 5.87 12.68 0.22
C MET A 340 6.41 11.94 -1.02
N SER A 341 6.21 12.45 -2.24
CA SER A 341 6.74 11.85 -3.46
C SER A 341 8.27 11.74 -3.42
N ALA A 342 8.95 12.66 -2.74
CA ALA A 342 10.39 12.61 -2.53
C ALA A 342 10.84 11.36 -1.73
N TYR A 343 10.00 10.84 -0.85
CA TYR A 343 10.26 9.62 -0.09
C TYR A 343 9.73 8.36 -0.82
N THR A 344 8.49 8.41 -1.28
CA THR A 344 7.83 7.21 -1.84
C THR A 344 8.53 6.71 -3.09
N SER A 345 9.00 7.61 -3.95
CA SER A 345 9.73 7.26 -5.18
C SER A 345 11.05 6.51 -4.93
N VAL A 346 11.74 6.81 -3.81
CA VAL A 346 13.05 6.23 -3.48
C VAL A 346 13.00 5.20 -2.35
N GLY A 347 11.90 5.12 -1.61
CA GLY A 347 11.75 4.21 -0.48
C GLY A 347 12.04 2.74 -0.80
N PRO A 348 11.52 2.16 -1.91
CA PRO A 348 11.81 0.79 -2.30
C PRO A 348 13.29 0.54 -2.59
N ILE A 349 13.94 1.39 -3.40
CA ILE A 349 15.35 1.23 -3.76
C ILE A 349 16.27 1.42 -2.56
N THR A 350 16.02 2.40 -1.70
CA THR A 350 16.79 2.64 -0.49
C THR A 350 16.85 1.41 0.41
N LYS A 351 15.70 0.72 0.56
CA LYS A 351 15.62 -0.51 1.34
C LYS A 351 16.37 -1.66 0.68
N ALA A 352 16.26 -1.81 -0.65
CA ALA A 352 16.93 -2.86 -1.41
C ALA A 352 18.47 -2.70 -1.41
N GLU A 353 18.97 -1.48 -1.50
CA GLU A 353 20.40 -1.15 -1.49
C GLU A 353 21.10 -1.50 -0.16
N LEU A 354 20.36 -1.68 0.94
CA LEU A 354 20.91 -2.00 2.27
C LEU A 354 21.25 -3.48 2.47
N TYR A 355 20.80 -4.38 1.58
CA TYR A 355 20.96 -5.81 1.77
C TYR A 355 21.66 -6.50 0.59
N PRO A 356 22.54 -7.50 0.89
CA PRO A 356 23.09 -8.38 -0.13
C PRO A 356 22.00 -9.27 -0.75
N ALA A 357 22.23 -9.74 -1.97
CA ALA A 357 21.24 -10.43 -2.81
C ALA A 357 20.54 -11.61 -2.10
N HIS A 358 21.28 -12.44 -1.37
CA HIS A 358 20.76 -13.68 -0.75
C HIS A 358 19.72 -13.46 0.36
N ILE A 359 19.65 -12.25 0.96
CA ILE A 359 18.69 -11.92 2.03
C ILE A 359 17.85 -10.68 1.72
N ARG A 360 18.06 -10.06 0.55
CA ARG A 360 17.47 -8.77 0.17
C ARG A 360 15.95 -8.78 0.21
N THR A 361 15.31 -9.78 -0.40
CA THR A 361 13.85 -9.86 -0.46
C THR A 361 13.24 -9.93 0.94
N LEU A 362 13.76 -10.80 1.80
CA LEU A 362 13.31 -10.90 3.19
C LEU A 362 13.63 -9.62 3.99
N GLY A 363 14.83 -9.04 3.79
CA GLY A 363 15.29 -7.82 4.44
C GLY A 363 14.46 -6.60 4.08
N VAL A 364 13.94 -6.51 2.87
CA VAL A 364 13.00 -5.46 2.46
C VAL A 364 11.60 -5.75 2.98
N ALA A 365 11.09 -6.97 2.78
CA ALA A 365 9.70 -7.32 3.04
C ALA A 365 9.34 -7.31 4.52
N LEU A 366 10.13 -8.00 5.36
CA LEU A 366 9.74 -8.25 6.75
C LEU A 366 9.75 -6.99 7.63
N PRO A 367 10.81 -6.15 7.65
CA PRO A 367 10.79 -4.91 8.44
C PRO A 367 9.72 -3.93 7.95
N TYR A 368 9.54 -3.83 6.63
CA TYR A 368 8.49 -3.03 6.04
C TYR A 368 7.10 -3.50 6.46
N ALA A 369 6.83 -4.81 6.36
CA ALA A 369 5.52 -5.37 6.72
C ALA A 369 5.20 -5.14 8.21
N LEU A 370 6.17 -5.33 9.12
CA LEU A 370 6.00 -5.10 10.55
C LEU A 370 5.66 -3.64 10.86
N ALA A 371 6.44 -2.69 10.35
CA ALA A 371 6.20 -1.27 10.58
C ALA A 371 4.90 -0.80 9.89
N ASN A 372 4.63 -1.27 8.67
CA ASN A 372 3.43 -0.93 7.93
C ASN A 372 2.17 -1.51 8.60
N THR A 373 2.24 -2.70 9.21
CA THR A 373 1.15 -3.27 9.99
C THR A 373 0.85 -2.43 11.23
N ALA A 374 1.90 -2.09 12.00
CA ALA A 374 1.72 -1.39 13.27
C ALA A 374 1.25 0.07 13.09
N PHE A 375 1.73 0.76 12.07
CA PHE A 375 1.49 2.20 11.90
C PHE A 375 0.61 2.52 10.69
N GLY A 376 0.78 1.87 9.56
CA GLY A 376 -0.02 2.09 8.36
C GLY A 376 -1.41 1.50 8.46
N GLY A 377 -1.50 0.23 8.86
CA GLY A 377 -2.76 -0.47 9.00
C GLY A 377 -3.68 0.10 10.08
N THR A 378 -3.10 0.72 11.11
CA THR A 378 -3.85 1.32 12.21
C THR A 378 -4.10 2.82 12.04
N ALA A 379 -3.46 3.48 11.07
CA ALA A 379 -3.51 4.95 10.94
C ALA A 379 -4.93 5.48 10.85
N GLU A 380 -5.77 4.90 10.02
CA GLU A 380 -7.17 5.31 9.85
C GLU A 380 -8.00 5.06 11.12
N TYR A 381 -7.81 3.90 11.76
CA TYR A 381 -8.49 3.59 13.03
C TYR A 381 -8.13 4.60 14.11
N VAL A 382 -6.83 4.90 14.27
CA VAL A 382 -6.33 5.89 15.23
C VAL A 382 -6.91 7.27 14.95
N ALA A 383 -6.96 7.70 13.68
CA ALA A 383 -7.55 8.97 13.27
C ALA A 383 -9.02 9.08 13.68
N LEU A 384 -9.81 8.07 13.36
CA LEU A 384 -11.24 8.03 13.66
C LEU A 384 -11.51 7.90 15.16
N TRP A 385 -10.68 7.12 15.86
CA TRP A 385 -10.77 6.99 17.32
C TRP A 385 -10.50 8.31 18.05
N LEU A 386 -9.45 9.03 17.66
CA LEU A 386 -9.13 10.35 18.23
C LEU A 386 -10.21 11.38 17.89
N LYS A 387 -10.77 11.32 16.67
CA LYS A 387 -11.91 12.15 16.29
C LYS A 387 -13.13 11.86 17.17
N ASN A 388 -13.49 10.60 17.36
CA ASN A 388 -14.62 10.22 18.20
C ASN A 388 -14.42 10.61 19.67
N ALA A 389 -13.16 10.64 20.13
CA ALA A 389 -12.79 11.12 21.47
C ALA A 389 -12.76 12.65 21.59
N GLY A 390 -13.05 13.41 20.53
CA GLY A 390 -13.04 14.88 20.52
C GLY A 390 -11.66 15.53 20.52
N VAL A 391 -10.61 14.75 20.18
CA VAL A 391 -9.20 15.20 20.15
C VAL A 391 -8.54 14.92 18.80
N GLU A 392 -9.25 15.20 17.72
CA GLU A 392 -8.81 14.90 16.34
C GLU A 392 -7.43 15.48 16.01
N GLU A 393 -7.09 16.65 16.54
CA GLU A 393 -5.79 17.29 16.33
C GLU A 393 -4.62 16.42 16.81
N ALA A 394 -4.82 15.56 17.81
CA ALA A 394 -3.79 14.62 18.25
C ALA A 394 -3.34 13.67 17.14
N PHE A 395 -4.21 13.38 16.15
CA PHE A 395 -3.81 12.59 14.96
C PHE A 395 -2.83 13.36 14.09
N TYR A 396 -2.99 14.66 13.91
CA TYR A 396 -2.07 15.48 13.09
C TYR A 396 -0.66 15.47 13.70
N TRP A 397 -0.59 15.61 15.01
CA TRP A 397 0.67 15.50 15.77
C TRP A 397 1.25 14.09 15.75
N TYR A 398 0.41 13.05 15.79
CA TYR A 398 0.84 11.65 15.66
C TYR A 398 1.53 11.38 14.32
N VAL A 399 0.95 11.87 13.21
CA VAL A 399 1.56 11.75 11.88
C VAL A 399 2.86 12.55 11.79
N SER A 400 2.87 13.80 12.29
CA SER A 400 4.05 14.66 12.32
C SER A 400 5.20 14.04 13.13
N ALA A 401 4.91 13.50 14.32
CA ALA A 401 5.89 12.81 15.16
C ALA A 401 6.45 11.55 14.46
N GLY A 402 5.60 10.77 13.79
CA GLY A 402 6.04 9.63 13.00
C GLY A 402 7.01 10.02 11.88
N ILE A 403 6.74 11.13 11.17
CA ILE A 403 7.65 11.67 10.15
C ILE A 403 8.96 12.15 10.79
N ALA A 404 8.92 12.77 11.97
CA ALA A 404 10.12 13.19 12.69
C ALA A 404 10.99 11.98 13.13
N ILE A 405 10.39 10.87 13.54
CA ILE A 405 11.11 9.61 13.80
C ILE A 405 11.80 9.11 12.53
N ALA A 406 11.11 9.13 11.39
CA ALA A 406 11.71 8.75 10.11
C ALA A 406 12.84 9.70 9.72
N LEU A 407 12.73 11.01 9.98
CA LEU A 407 13.80 11.97 9.72
C LEU A 407 15.08 11.63 10.48
N ILE A 408 14.98 11.19 11.74
CA ILE A 408 16.16 10.73 12.50
C ILE A 408 16.86 9.58 11.76
N ALA A 409 16.07 8.62 11.25
CA ALA A 409 16.62 7.51 10.46
C ALA A 409 17.24 7.99 9.15
N PHE A 410 16.62 8.94 8.44
CA PHE A 410 17.15 9.50 7.19
C PHE A 410 18.49 10.23 7.38
N VAL A 411 18.64 10.95 8.50
CA VAL A 411 19.88 11.65 8.84
C VAL A 411 20.98 10.64 9.22
N ALA A 412 20.64 9.61 10.00
CA ALA A 412 21.58 8.58 10.47
C ALA A 412 22.00 7.60 9.36
N LEU A 413 21.21 7.46 8.29
CA LEU A 413 21.50 6.58 7.17
C LEU A 413 22.55 7.24 6.26
N PRO A 414 23.60 6.52 5.79
CA PRO A 414 24.43 6.99 4.70
C PRO A 414 23.61 7.07 3.41
N ASP A 415 24.06 7.83 2.40
CA ASP A 415 23.42 7.80 1.08
C ASP A 415 23.60 6.38 0.48
N THR A 416 22.48 5.64 0.38
CA THR A 416 22.49 4.25 -0.02
C THR A 416 22.95 4.03 -1.46
N ARG A 417 22.87 5.05 -2.31
CA ARG A 417 23.46 5.03 -3.67
C ARG A 417 24.97 4.76 -3.63
N ARG A 418 25.67 5.28 -2.61
CA ARG A 418 27.14 5.13 -2.48
C ARG A 418 27.57 3.81 -1.85
N ILE A 419 26.68 3.18 -1.10
CA ILE A 419 26.96 1.93 -0.37
C ILE A 419 26.10 0.77 -0.89
N SER A 420 25.52 0.89 -2.06
CA SER A 420 24.59 -0.08 -2.64
C SER A 420 25.20 -1.49 -2.62
N GLN A 421 24.43 -2.44 -2.09
CA GLN A 421 24.75 -3.87 -2.10
C GLN A 421 24.22 -4.55 -3.38
N ILE A 422 23.69 -3.78 -4.33
CA ILE A 422 23.22 -4.28 -5.63
C ILE A 422 24.41 -4.22 -6.59
N SER A 423 24.86 -5.37 -7.07
CA SER A 423 25.91 -5.47 -8.10
C SER A 423 25.48 -4.86 -9.43
N ASP A 424 26.44 -4.38 -10.19
CA ASP A 424 26.26 -3.78 -11.52
C ASP A 424 26.59 -4.82 -12.62
N ASP A 425 26.12 -6.08 -12.50
CA ASP A 425 26.36 -7.14 -13.48
C ASP A 425 25.51 -6.96 -14.78
#